data_baa5d269bf978e1e3efb1eb1a08c4cda
#
_entry.id   baa5d269bf978e1e3efb1eb1a08c4cda
#
_cell.length_a   1.000
_cell.length_b   1.000
_cell.length_c   1.000
_cell.angle_alpha   90.00
_cell.angle_beta   90.00
_cell.angle_gamma   90.00
#
_symmetry.space_group_name_H-M   'P 1'
#
loop_
_entity.id
_entity.type
_entity.pdbx_description
1 polymer ?
#
loop_
_entity_poly.entity_id
_entity_poly.type
_entity_poly.pdbx_seq_one_letter_code
_entity_poly.pdbx_strand_id
1 'polypeptide(L)'
;TDPITGPLAVLKNAQLQIPQIAIEHAVNLFQASEGRFPESHAEFMQRIITENQIRLPQLSADLTYEYDVQNHRLVIVRSGDAAPKAP
;
A
#
# COMPACT_ATOMS: atom_id res chain seq x y z
N THR A 1 12.20 9.63 18.19
CA THR A 1 11.98 9.46 17.90
C THR A 1 11.44 9.35 17.35
N ASP A 2 11.46 9.33 16.96
CA ASP A 2 11.00 9.23 16.38
C ASP A 2 10.58 8.85 15.86
N PRO A 3 10.51 8.61 15.95
CA PRO A 3 10.19 8.13 15.27
C PRO A 3 9.38 8.37 14.63
N ILE A 4 9.17 8.44 14.59
CA ILE A 4 8.55 8.59 14.00
C ILE A 4 8.52 8.93 13.12
N THR A 5 9.04 9.01 13.05
CA THR A 5 9.20 9.48 12.17
C THR A 5 8.69 8.95 11.18
N GLY A 6 7.87 9.24 10.81
CA GLY A 6 7.36 8.87 9.83
C GLY A 6 6.99 7.59 9.46
N PRO A 7 7.57 6.67 9.78
CA PRO A 7 7.19 5.40 9.23
C PRO A 7 5.76 5.08 9.58
N LEU A 8 5.10 4.41 8.67
CA LEU A 8 3.76 3.94 8.93
C LEU A 8 3.77 2.91 10.05
N ALA A 9 2.75 2.93 10.86
CA ALA A 9 2.61 1.94 11.93
C ALA A 9 2.06 0.65 11.34
N VAL A 10 2.93 -0.09 10.71
CA VAL A 10 2.56 -1.27 9.96
C VAL A 10 2.20 -2.42 10.89
N LEU A 11 1.07 -3.05 10.64
CA LEU A 11 0.61 -4.20 11.40
C LEU A 11 1.07 -5.47 10.70
N LYS A 12 2.19 -6.00 11.10
CA LYS A 12 2.83 -7.07 10.36
C LYS A 12 2.00 -8.33 10.27
N ASN A 13 1.29 -8.67 11.34
CA ASN A 13 0.46 -9.86 11.28
C ASN A 13 -0.66 -9.73 10.26
N ALA A 14 -1.22 -8.53 10.16
CA ALA A 14 -2.29 -8.31 9.20
C ALA A 14 -1.79 -8.37 7.77
N GLN A 15 -0.55 -8.04 7.54
CA GLN A 15 0.00 -8.06 6.20
C GLN A 15 0.07 -9.44 5.59
N LEU A 16 -0.03 -10.48 6.39
CA LEU A 16 -0.03 -11.82 5.85
C LEU A 16 -1.24 -12.07 4.96
N GLN A 17 -2.27 -11.22 5.06
CA GLN A 17 -3.46 -11.36 4.24
C GLN A 17 -3.33 -10.66 2.89
N ILE A 18 -2.27 -9.90 2.67
CA ILE A 18 -2.10 -9.18 1.42
C ILE A 18 -1.55 -10.14 0.37
N PRO A 19 -2.11 -10.16 -0.86
CA PRO A 19 -1.58 -11.01 -1.93
C PRO A 19 -0.28 -10.40 -2.47
N GLN A 20 0.78 -10.56 -1.73
CA GLN A 20 2.01 -9.81 -1.98
C GLN A 20 2.68 -10.17 -3.28
N ILE A 21 2.65 -11.44 -3.67
CA ILE A 21 3.30 -11.84 -4.91
C ILE A 21 2.60 -11.20 -6.10
N ALA A 22 1.27 -11.20 -6.10
CA ALA A 22 0.54 -10.59 -7.20
C ALA A 22 0.79 -9.10 -7.27
N ILE A 23 0.86 -8.44 -6.11
CA ILE A 23 1.09 -7.00 -6.06
C ILE A 23 2.51 -6.69 -6.52
N GLU A 24 3.49 -7.45 -6.05
CA GLU A 24 4.86 -7.22 -6.46
C GLU A 24 5.03 -7.38 -7.96
N HIS A 25 4.41 -8.40 -8.52
CA HIS A 25 4.46 -8.62 -9.95
C HIS A 25 3.87 -7.42 -10.71
N ALA A 26 2.73 -6.94 -10.25
CA ALA A 26 2.08 -5.81 -10.90
C ALA A 26 2.89 -4.54 -10.77
N VAL A 27 3.52 -4.32 -9.63
CA VAL A 27 4.37 -3.15 -9.44
C VAL A 27 5.59 -3.23 -10.36
N ASN A 28 6.16 -4.42 -10.50
CA ASN A 28 7.31 -4.57 -11.39
C ASN A 28 6.93 -4.32 -12.84
N LEU A 29 5.75 -4.75 -13.25
CA LEU A 29 5.29 -4.47 -14.61
C LEU A 29 5.04 -2.98 -14.80
N PHE A 30 4.47 -2.32 -13.81
CA PHE A 30 4.26 -0.88 -13.88
C PHE A 30 5.60 -0.17 -14.03
N GLN A 31 6.57 -0.52 -13.21
CA GLN A 31 7.89 0.09 -13.26
C GLN A 31 8.55 -0.13 -14.62
N ALA A 32 8.38 -1.32 -15.17
CA ALA A 32 8.97 -1.62 -16.48
C ALA A 32 8.32 -0.81 -17.60
N SER A 33 7.01 -0.55 -17.50
CA SER A 33 6.34 0.15 -18.58
C SER A 33 6.34 1.66 -18.41
N GLU A 34 6.32 2.15 -17.17
CA GLU A 34 6.26 3.59 -16.92
C GLU A 34 7.62 4.19 -16.58
N GLY A 35 8.61 3.37 -16.30
CA GLY A 35 9.90 3.87 -15.92
C GLY A 35 9.99 4.40 -14.52
N ARG A 36 8.98 4.14 -13.69
CA ARG A 36 8.92 4.64 -12.33
C ARG A 36 7.98 3.78 -11.51
N PHE A 37 8.00 3.97 -10.21
CA PHE A 37 7.04 3.33 -9.32
C PHE A 37 5.83 4.24 -9.13
N PRO A 38 4.69 3.70 -8.67
CA PRO A 38 3.55 4.55 -8.34
C PRO A 38 3.97 5.61 -7.30
N GLU A 39 3.48 6.81 -7.49
CA GLU A 39 3.92 7.94 -6.68
C GLU A 39 2.98 8.28 -5.54
N SER A 40 1.79 7.69 -5.52
CA SER A 40 0.82 8.01 -4.50
C SER A 40 -0.04 6.80 -4.21
N HIS A 41 -0.73 6.85 -3.08
CA HIS A 41 -1.67 5.80 -2.73
C HIS A 41 -2.77 5.69 -3.78
N ALA A 42 -3.29 6.82 -4.25
CA ALA A 42 -4.37 6.79 -5.23
C ALA A 42 -3.91 6.16 -6.53
N GLU A 43 -2.71 6.50 -6.99
CA GLU A 43 -2.20 5.89 -8.21
C GLU A 43 -1.95 4.39 -8.02
N PHE A 44 -1.41 4.02 -6.88
CA PHE A 44 -1.18 2.61 -6.60
C PHE A 44 -2.50 1.83 -6.64
N MET A 45 -3.52 2.32 -5.97
CA MET A 45 -4.79 1.62 -5.94
C MET A 45 -5.42 1.52 -7.31
N GLN A 46 -5.30 2.58 -8.12
CA GLN A 46 -5.87 2.58 -9.45
C GLN A 46 -5.08 1.71 -10.43
N ARG A 47 -3.78 1.94 -10.48
CA ARG A 47 -2.96 1.34 -11.54
C ARG A 47 -2.47 -0.06 -11.18
N ILE A 48 -2.31 -0.35 -9.90
CA ILE A 48 -1.81 -1.67 -9.50
C ILE A 48 -2.97 -2.57 -9.11
N ILE A 49 -3.83 -2.11 -8.23
CA ILE A 49 -4.86 -2.98 -7.68
C ILE A 49 -6.04 -3.10 -8.64
N THR A 50 -6.61 -1.98 -9.03
CA THR A 50 -7.82 -2.00 -9.85
C THR A 50 -7.55 -2.54 -11.26
N GLU A 51 -6.52 -2.03 -11.91
CA GLU A 51 -6.26 -2.42 -13.29
C GLU A 51 -5.83 -3.86 -13.43
N ASN A 52 -5.22 -4.43 -12.39
CA ASN A 52 -4.82 -5.83 -12.42
C ASN A 52 -5.83 -6.73 -11.76
N GLN A 53 -6.97 -6.17 -11.34
CA GLN A 53 -8.05 -6.94 -10.73
C GLN A 53 -7.58 -7.73 -9.53
N ILE A 54 -6.69 -7.14 -8.75
CA ILE A 54 -6.19 -7.78 -7.55
C ILE A 54 -7.24 -7.64 -6.45
N ARG A 55 -7.60 -8.75 -5.85
CA ARG A 55 -8.58 -8.71 -4.77
C ARG A 55 -7.88 -8.57 -3.44
N LEU A 56 -8.26 -7.55 -2.70
CA LEU A 56 -7.74 -7.34 -1.37
C LEU A 56 -8.75 -7.81 -0.35
N PRO A 57 -8.30 -8.48 0.72
CA PRO A 57 -9.22 -8.87 1.78
C PRO A 57 -9.92 -7.66 2.38
N GLN A 58 -11.14 -7.86 2.84
CA GLN A 58 -11.84 -6.80 3.52
C GLN A 58 -11.28 -6.67 4.94
N LEU A 59 -10.99 -5.46 5.35
CA LEU A 59 -10.43 -5.21 6.66
C LEU A 59 -11.51 -4.76 7.63
N SER A 60 -11.25 -4.95 8.92
CA SER A 60 -12.15 -4.40 9.93
C SER A 60 -12.10 -2.87 9.90
N ALA A 61 -13.08 -2.25 10.54
CA ALA A 61 -13.24 -0.80 10.42
C ALA A 61 -12.05 -0.01 10.95
N ASP A 62 -11.28 -0.61 11.86
CA ASP A 62 -10.16 0.09 12.47
C ASP A 62 -8.85 -0.12 11.68
N LEU A 63 -8.91 -0.81 10.54
CA LEU A 63 -7.72 -1.04 9.72
C LEU A 63 -7.95 -0.52 8.31
N THR A 64 -6.86 -0.14 7.67
CA THR A 64 -6.93 0.32 6.30
C THR A 64 -5.65 -0.01 5.57
N TYR A 65 -5.74 -0.08 4.25
CA TYR A 65 -4.56 -0.25 3.42
C TYR A 65 -3.89 1.09 3.19
N GLU A 66 -2.58 1.06 3.12
CA GLU A 66 -1.82 2.26 2.81
C GLU A 66 -0.64 1.89 1.92
N TYR A 67 -0.40 2.70 0.89
CA TYR A 67 0.74 2.45 0.01
C TYR A 67 1.97 3.12 0.61
N ASP A 68 3.00 2.32 0.85
CA ASP A 68 4.27 2.83 1.36
C ASP A 68 5.10 3.29 0.18
N VAL A 69 5.11 4.59 -0.04
CA VAL A 69 5.78 5.16 -1.21
C VAL A 69 7.28 4.88 -1.19
N GLN A 70 7.87 4.84 -0.01
CA GLN A 70 9.32 4.65 0.08
C GLN A 70 9.73 3.22 -0.24
N ASN A 71 8.92 2.25 0.15
CA ASN A 71 9.25 0.86 -0.07
C ASN A 71 8.45 0.23 -1.21
N HIS A 72 7.60 1.01 -1.86
CA HIS A 72 6.84 0.60 -3.04
C HIS A 72 5.98 -0.63 -2.78
N ARG A 73 5.30 -0.64 -1.65
CA ARG A 73 4.47 -1.79 -1.31
C ARG A 73 3.24 -1.35 -0.52
N LEU A 74 2.26 -2.25 -0.50
CA LEU A 74 1.04 -2.01 0.24
C LEU A 74 1.18 -2.57 1.64
N VAL A 75 0.73 -1.81 2.62
CA VAL A 75 0.79 -2.24 4.01
C VAL A 75 -0.58 -2.02 4.64
N ILE A 76 -0.79 -2.62 5.81
CA ILE A 76 -2.01 -2.44 6.57
C ILE A 76 -1.65 -1.69 7.85
N VAL A 77 -2.39 -0.62 8.10
CA VAL A 77 -2.17 0.21 9.28
C VAL A 77 -3.51 0.44 9.94
N ARG A 78 -3.48 0.95 11.17
CA ARG A 78 -4.71 1.36 11.82
C ARG A 78 -5.25 2.60 11.14
N SER A 79 -6.57 2.66 11.01
CA SER A 79 -7.19 3.80 10.33
C SER A 79 -6.75 5.13 10.92
N GLY A 80 -6.57 5.18 12.24
CA GLY A 80 -6.14 6.42 12.87
C GLY A 80 -4.68 6.75 12.66
N ASP A 81 -3.89 5.77 12.21
CA ASP A 81 -2.46 5.96 11.98
C ASP A 81 -2.13 6.10 10.52
N ALA A 82 -3.12 6.06 9.64
CA ALA A 82 -2.86 6.23 8.23
C ALA A 82 -2.34 7.63 7.97
N ALA A 83 -1.54 7.75 6.94
CA ALA A 83 -1.00 9.05 6.60
C ALA A 83 -2.13 10.03 6.35
N PRO A 84 -2.00 11.24 6.82
CA PRO A 84 -3.05 12.23 6.62
C PRO A 84 -3.28 12.44 5.16
N LYS A 85 -4.52 12.51 4.81
CA LYS A 85 -4.81 12.83 3.46
C LYS A 85 -4.85 14.27 3.37
N ALA A 86 -4.12 14.87 3.74
CA ALA A 86 -4.07 16.18 3.73
C ALA A 86 -5.15 16.65 3.31
N PRO A 87 -5.61 17.31 3.99
CA PRO A 87 -6.82 17.90 3.76
C PRO A 87 -6.90 18.38 2.49
#